data_22ead8b0c321c39f8e8f5613b5090143
#
_entry.id   22ead8b0c321c39f8e8f5613b5090143
#
_cell.length_a   1.000
_cell.length_b   1.000
_cell.length_c   1.000
_cell.angle_alpha   90.00
_cell.angle_beta   90.00
_cell.angle_gamma   90.00
#
_symmetry.space_group_name_H-M   'P 1'
#
loop_
_entity.id
_entity.type
_entity.pdbx_description
1 polymer ?
#
loop_
_entity_poly.entity_id
_entity_poly.type
_entity_poly.pdbx_seq_one_letter_code
_entity_poly.pdbx_strand_id
1 'polypeptide(L)'
;MPIRGRLRGLPIGLAVALLTAAALAADPDAFLAGTTKICADCDLAARDLKERDLKRAKLDRAKLRNADLTGASLFRASLVRADLIGAKLKDANLNLVDAKWADLTGADLRDALLYEADLASANLSRANLQGARLGRSRLNQANLEGANLMRADLRGARLAGAKLKGADMRAVKLDNQNLRGMDLSGIDFTMGDMVEADLSGADLRNANLTGVDLFGAKLNAADLRGANLEGANLANAILTDAQIEGAKFEAAIMPDGKRAE
;
A
#
# COMPACT_ATOMS: atom_id res chain seq x y z
N MET A 1 -72.10 -55.55 -15.12
CA MET A 1 -70.77 -55.90 -15.63
C MET A 1 -69.85 -54.68 -15.41
N PRO A 2 -68.82 -54.80 -14.56
CA PRO A 2 -67.94 -53.66 -14.21
C PRO A 2 -66.70 -53.67 -15.11
N ILE A 3 -66.35 -52.50 -15.65
CA ILE A 3 -65.06 -52.30 -16.36
C ILE A 3 -64.03 -51.72 -15.40
N ARG A 4 -63.02 -52.52 -15.10
CA ARG A 4 -61.88 -52.10 -14.34
C ARG A 4 -60.94 -51.26 -15.22
N GLY A 5 -60.85 -50.00 -14.94
CA GLY A 5 -59.78 -49.13 -15.45
C GLY A 5 -58.58 -49.14 -14.54
N ARG A 6 -57.45 -49.67 -15.03
CA ARG A 6 -56.13 -49.62 -14.34
C ARG A 6 -55.57 -48.18 -14.37
N LEU A 7 -55.38 -47.57 -13.23
CA LEU A 7 -54.54 -46.41 -13.08
C LEU A 7 -53.07 -46.90 -13.20
N ARG A 8 -52.44 -46.61 -14.34
CA ARG A 8 -50.98 -46.77 -14.51
C ARG A 8 -50.30 -45.59 -13.84
N GLY A 9 -49.27 -45.95 -13.05
CA GLY A 9 -48.47 -45.03 -12.25
C GLY A 9 -47.84 -43.90 -13.06
N LEU A 10 -47.92 -42.71 -12.48
CA LEU A 10 -47.14 -41.58 -12.87
C LEU A 10 -45.64 -41.86 -12.57
N PRO A 11 -44.75 -41.59 -13.51
CA PRO A 11 -43.31 -41.67 -13.20
C PRO A 11 -42.98 -40.64 -12.13
N ILE A 12 -42.24 -41.10 -11.14
CA ILE A 12 -41.57 -40.27 -10.17
C ILE A 12 -40.63 -39.36 -10.95
N GLY A 13 -41.10 -38.15 -11.26
CA GLY A 13 -40.31 -37.12 -11.86
C GLY A 13 -39.18 -36.79 -10.90
N LEU A 14 -37.97 -37.09 -11.32
CA LEU A 14 -36.76 -36.55 -10.78
C LEU A 14 -36.90 -35.02 -10.68
N ALA A 15 -37.20 -34.52 -9.51
CA ALA A 15 -36.97 -33.12 -9.20
C ALA A 15 -35.44 -32.91 -9.26
N VAL A 16 -34.94 -32.67 -10.47
CA VAL A 16 -33.66 -32.04 -10.66
C VAL A 16 -33.80 -30.67 -10.02
N ALA A 17 -33.43 -30.56 -8.76
CA ALA A 17 -33.17 -29.29 -8.17
C ALA A 17 -32.12 -28.64 -9.06
N LEU A 18 -32.54 -27.71 -9.88
CA LEU A 18 -31.68 -26.68 -10.43
C LEU A 18 -31.10 -25.95 -9.23
N LEU A 19 -29.98 -26.48 -8.72
CA LEU A 19 -29.02 -25.69 -7.98
C LEU A 19 -28.54 -24.62 -8.99
N THR A 20 -29.34 -23.56 -9.14
CA THR A 20 -28.76 -22.28 -9.52
C THR A 20 -27.60 -22.14 -8.58
N ALA A 21 -26.41 -21.90 -9.13
CA ALA A 21 -25.27 -21.47 -8.38
C ALA A 21 -25.61 -20.11 -7.77
N ALA A 22 -26.47 -20.11 -6.75
CA ALA A 22 -26.50 -19.09 -5.74
C ALA A 22 -25.07 -19.10 -5.24
N ALA A 23 -24.32 -18.07 -5.59
CA ALA A 23 -23.02 -17.83 -4.99
C ALA A 23 -23.22 -18.13 -3.51
N LEU A 24 -22.54 -19.18 -3.00
CA LEU A 24 -22.57 -19.50 -1.59
C LEU A 24 -22.31 -18.17 -0.87
N ALA A 25 -23.35 -17.60 -0.27
CA ALA A 25 -23.21 -16.38 0.48
C ALA A 25 -22.10 -16.65 1.47
N ALA A 26 -21.09 -15.78 1.47
CA ALA A 26 -19.96 -15.98 2.34
C ALA A 26 -20.50 -16.03 3.78
N ASP A 27 -20.15 -17.08 4.51
CA ASP A 27 -20.59 -17.32 5.86
C ASP A 27 -19.54 -16.78 6.85
N PRO A 28 -19.80 -15.65 7.51
CA PRO A 28 -18.86 -15.09 8.48
C PRO A 28 -18.58 -16.03 9.64
N ASP A 29 -19.56 -16.81 10.10
CA ASP A 29 -19.39 -17.69 11.25
C ASP A 29 -18.50 -18.89 10.88
N ALA A 30 -18.70 -19.50 9.72
CA ALA A 30 -17.83 -20.54 9.20
C ALA A 30 -16.38 -20.02 8.98
N PHE A 31 -16.24 -18.77 8.50
CA PHE A 31 -14.95 -18.13 8.36
C PHE A 31 -14.29 -17.89 9.73
N LEU A 32 -15.03 -17.37 10.70
CA LEU A 32 -14.56 -17.15 12.06
C LEU A 32 -14.23 -18.47 12.77
N ALA A 33 -14.97 -19.54 12.51
CA ALA A 33 -14.65 -20.88 12.99
C ALA A 33 -13.42 -21.52 12.29
N GLY A 34 -12.93 -20.90 11.20
CA GLY A 34 -11.77 -21.40 10.44
C GLY A 34 -12.08 -22.60 9.52
N THR A 35 -13.37 -22.92 9.32
CA THR A 35 -13.80 -24.03 8.45
C THR A 35 -13.80 -23.64 6.97
N THR A 36 -13.73 -22.35 6.65
CA THR A 36 -13.56 -21.82 5.30
C THR A 36 -12.54 -20.69 5.26
N LYS A 37 -11.94 -20.46 4.09
CA LYS A 37 -11.11 -19.29 3.78
C LYS A 37 -11.84 -18.29 2.87
N ILE A 38 -13.15 -18.48 2.63
CA ILE A 38 -13.95 -17.64 1.74
C ILE A 38 -14.88 -16.79 2.57
N CYS A 39 -14.72 -15.49 2.48
CA CYS A 39 -15.55 -14.49 3.16
C CYS A 39 -15.64 -13.20 2.32
N ALA A 40 -15.85 -13.36 1.00
CA ALA A 40 -16.11 -12.22 0.14
C ALA A 40 -17.44 -11.57 0.55
N ASP A 41 -17.49 -10.23 0.55
CA ASP A 41 -18.63 -9.44 0.99
C ASP A 41 -19.07 -9.64 2.46
N CYS A 42 -18.36 -10.46 3.27
CA CYS A 42 -18.69 -10.66 4.69
C CYS A 42 -18.62 -9.37 5.50
N ASP A 43 -19.46 -9.30 6.52
CA ASP A 43 -19.33 -8.28 7.56
C ASP A 43 -18.46 -8.81 8.71
N LEU A 44 -17.23 -8.34 8.75
CA LEU A 44 -16.22 -8.65 9.76
C LEU A 44 -15.81 -7.37 10.52
N ALA A 45 -16.65 -6.32 10.48
CA ALA A 45 -16.35 -5.05 11.13
C ALA A 45 -16.13 -5.25 12.63
N ALA A 46 -15.09 -4.60 13.16
CA ALA A 46 -14.68 -4.64 14.57
C ALA A 46 -14.42 -6.05 15.14
N ARG A 47 -14.29 -7.07 14.30
CA ARG A 47 -13.99 -8.44 14.76
C ARG A 47 -12.53 -8.56 15.21
N ASP A 48 -12.32 -9.39 16.21
CA ASP A 48 -10.98 -9.80 16.63
C ASP A 48 -10.48 -10.93 15.73
N LEU A 49 -9.48 -10.58 14.90
CA LEU A 49 -8.81 -11.47 13.95
C LEU A 49 -7.31 -11.50 14.20
N LYS A 50 -6.86 -11.12 15.42
CA LYS A 50 -5.44 -11.12 15.79
C LYS A 50 -4.80 -12.47 15.56
N GLU A 51 -3.56 -12.41 15.05
CA GLU A 51 -2.69 -13.58 14.88
C GLU A 51 -3.31 -14.72 14.05
N ARG A 52 -4.47 -14.51 13.42
CA ARG A 52 -5.15 -15.56 12.65
C ARG A 52 -4.39 -15.90 11.38
N ASP A 53 -4.42 -17.19 11.04
CA ASP A 53 -3.96 -17.67 9.74
C ASP A 53 -5.04 -17.45 8.67
N LEU A 54 -4.95 -16.29 8.00
CA LEU A 54 -5.79 -15.89 6.88
C LEU A 54 -5.05 -16.01 5.54
N LYS A 55 -4.02 -16.85 5.46
CA LYS A 55 -3.28 -17.10 4.22
C LYS A 55 -4.24 -17.53 3.12
N ARG A 56 -4.11 -16.87 1.94
CA ARG A 56 -4.93 -17.13 0.77
C ARG A 56 -6.44 -16.97 0.99
N ALA A 57 -6.86 -16.31 2.07
CA ALA A 57 -8.27 -16.01 2.30
C ALA A 57 -8.83 -15.14 1.16
N LYS A 58 -10.06 -15.39 0.79
CA LYS A 58 -10.81 -14.57 -0.18
C LYS A 58 -11.70 -13.61 0.61
N LEU A 59 -11.26 -12.37 0.72
CA LEU A 59 -11.89 -11.31 1.49
C LEU A 59 -12.27 -10.12 0.57
N ASP A 60 -12.51 -10.41 -0.71
CA ASP A 60 -12.89 -9.37 -1.67
C ASP A 60 -14.17 -8.67 -1.22
N ARG A 61 -14.15 -7.35 -1.20
CA ARG A 61 -15.26 -6.49 -0.73
C ARG A 61 -15.72 -6.75 0.71
N ALA A 62 -14.97 -7.52 1.50
CA ALA A 62 -15.30 -7.73 2.90
C ALA A 62 -15.27 -6.40 3.68
N LYS A 63 -16.20 -6.25 4.62
CA LYS A 63 -16.25 -5.11 5.53
C LYS A 63 -15.38 -5.44 6.75
N LEU A 64 -14.21 -4.85 6.81
CA LEU A 64 -13.19 -5.05 7.86
C LEU A 64 -12.94 -3.75 8.66
N ARG A 65 -13.89 -2.81 8.64
CA ARG A 65 -13.75 -1.55 9.38
C ARG A 65 -13.43 -1.81 10.84
N ASN A 66 -12.37 -1.17 11.33
CA ASN A 66 -11.92 -1.27 12.72
C ASN A 66 -11.65 -2.71 13.18
N ALA A 67 -11.58 -3.70 12.28
CA ALA A 67 -11.21 -5.07 12.64
C ALA A 67 -9.78 -5.10 13.18
N ASP A 68 -9.53 -5.96 14.15
CA ASP A 68 -8.20 -6.15 14.72
C ASP A 68 -7.51 -7.35 14.06
N LEU A 69 -6.63 -7.06 13.11
CA LEU A 69 -5.82 -8.00 12.34
C LEU A 69 -4.34 -7.96 12.78
N THR A 70 -4.07 -7.45 14.00
CA THR A 70 -2.70 -7.35 14.53
C THR A 70 -2.02 -8.71 14.47
N GLY A 71 -0.83 -8.79 13.88
CA GLY A 71 -0.07 -10.03 13.73
C GLY A 71 -0.68 -11.09 12.81
N ALA A 72 -1.84 -10.84 12.20
CA ALA A 72 -2.50 -11.82 11.34
C ALA A 72 -1.68 -12.14 10.09
N SER A 73 -1.75 -13.39 9.60
CA SER A 73 -1.11 -13.78 8.35
C SER A 73 -2.10 -13.71 7.19
N LEU A 74 -2.01 -12.66 6.39
CA LEU A 74 -2.77 -12.43 5.16
C LEU A 74 -1.97 -12.77 3.89
N PHE A 75 -0.91 -13.58 4.03
CA PHE A 75 -0.03 -13.96 2.92
C PHE A 75 -0.84 -14.49 1.72
N ARG A 76 -0.70 -13.82 0.57
CA ARG A 76 -1.45 -14.12 -0.66
C ARG A 76 -2.98 -14.08 -0.52
N ALA A 77 -3.51 -13.39 0.46
CA ALA A 77 -4.96 -13.18 0.55
C ALA A 77 -5.43 -12.22 -0.55
N SER A 78 -6.72 -12.30 -0.89
CA SER A 78 -7.39 -11.32 -1.73
C SER A 78 -8.25 -10.39 -0.86
N LEU A 79 -7.99 -9.10 -0.96
CA LEU A 79 -8.68 -8.00 -0.29
C LEU A 79 -9.17 -6.95 -1.31
N VAL A 80 -9.39 -7.38 -2.56
CA VAL A 80 -9.79 -6.47 -3.64
C VAL A 80 -11.07 -5.73 -3.25
N ARG A 81 -10.99 -4.38 -3.23
CA ARG A 81 -12.11 -3.50 -2.82
C ARG A 81 -12.62 -3.75 -1.40
N ALA A 82 -11.84 -4.37 -0.52
CA ALA A 82 -12.22 -4.53 0.88
C ALA A 82 -12.22 -3.17 1.60
N ASP A 83 -13.08 -3.04 2.59
CA ASP A 83 -13.21 -1.87 3.43
C ASP A 83 -12.45 -2.11 4.75
N LEU A 84 -11.24 -1.58 4.83
CA LEU A 84 -10.31 -1.71 5.96
C LEU A 84 -10.12 -0.38 6.71
N ILE A 85 -11.08 0.55 6.60
CA ILE A 85 -10.98 1.85 7.27
C ILE A 85 -10.75 1.66 8.76
N GLY A 86 -9.67 2.25 9.28
CA GLY A 86 -9.29 2.18 10.68
C GLY A 86 -8.92 0.77 11.18
N ALA A 87 -8.75 -0.22 10.29
CA ALA A 87 -8.33 -1.56 10.69
C ALA A 87 -6.94 -1.55 11.32
N LYS A 88 -6.72 -2.44 12.31
CA LYS A 88 -5.41 -2.63 12.94
C LYS A 88 -4.69 -3.78 12.26
N LEU A 89 -3.61 -3.47 11.58
CA LEU A 89 -2.78 -4.40 10.80
C LEU A 89 -1.31 -4.36 11.25
N LYS A 90 -1.08 -3.85 12.49
CA LYS A 90 0.28 -3.79 13.03
C LYS A 90 0.90 -5.19 13.03
N ASP A 91 2.17 -5.30 12.59
CA ASP A 91 2.93 -6.55 12.48
C ASP A 91 2.27 -7.64 11.59
N ALA A 92 1.21 -7.32 10.85
CA ALA A 92 0.53 -8.29 9.99
C ALA A 92 1.39 -8.66 8.77
N ASN A 93 1.26 -9.91 8.32
CA ASN A 93 1.91 -10.38 7.11
C ASN A 93 0.96 -10.27 5.90
N LEU A 94 1.12 -9.20 5.12
CA LEU A 94 0.40 -8.93 3.87
C LEU A 94 1.30 -9.17 2.63
N ASN A 95 2.38 -9.94 2.75
CA ASN A 95 3.21 -10.24 1.59
C ASN A 95 2.39 -10.88 0.48
N LEU A 96 2.57 -10.40 -0.77
CA LEU A 96 1.87 -10.88 -1.95
C LEU A 96 0.33 -10.77 -1.87
N VAL A 97 -0.21 -9.92 -0.99
CA VAL A 97 -1.64 -9.65 -0.91
C VAL A 97 -2.11 -8.93 -2.18
N ASP A 98 -3.31 -9.25 -2.66
CA ASP A 98 -4.02 -8.43 -3.64
C ASP A 98 -5.03 -7.54 -2.91
N ALA A 99 -4.69 -6.27 -2.76
CA ALA A 99 -5.52 -5.25 -2.10
C ALA A 99 -5.81 -4.06 -3.03
N LYS A 100 -5.94 -4.34 -4.33
CA LYS A 100 -6.31 -3.30 -5.31
C LYS A 100 -7.64 -2.67 -4.93
N TRP A 101 -7.69 -1.33 -5.04
CA TRP A 101 -8.88 -0.53 -4.72
C TRP A 101 -9.42 -0.72 -3.30
N ALA A 102 -8.68 -1.36 -2.40
CA ALA A 102 -9.07 -1.46 -1.00
C ALA A 102 -9.04 -0.06 -0.34
N ASP A 103 -9.94 0.14 0.62
CA ASP A 103 -9.93 1.36 1.44
C ASP A 103 -9.27 1.07 2.78
N LEU A 104 -8.04 1.56 2.94
CA LEU A 104 -7.19 1.45 4.12
C LEU A 104 -7.06 2.81 4.82
N THR A 105 -8.03 3.73 4.62
CA THR A 105 -7.99 5.06 5.23
C THR A 105 -7.80 4.96 6.73
N GLY A 106 -6.75 5.60 7.25
CA GLY A 106 -6.44 5.62 8.68
C GLY A 106 -6.11 4.26 9.30
N ALA A 107 -5.87 3.22 8.50
CA ALA A 107 -5.47 1.91 9.01
C ALA A 107 -4.09 1.96 9.69
N ASP A 108 -3.88 1.15 10.72
CA ASP A 108 -2.59 0.99 11.40
C ASP A 108 -1.82 -0.18 10.78
N LEU A 109 -0.86 0.13 9.91
CA LEU A 109 0.00 -0.81 9.20
C LEU A 109 1.45 -0.77 9.72
N ARG A 110 1.66 -0.31 10.96
CA ARG A 110 3.01 -0.23 11.53
C ARG A 110 3.70 -1.58 11.48
N ASP A 111 4.96 -1.57 11.02
CA ASP A 111 5.83 -2.75 10.94
C ASP A 111 5.25 -3.90 10.10
N ALA A 112 4.15 -3.67 9.35
CA ALA A 112 3.52 -4.68 8.50
C ALA A 112 4.43 -5.10 7.34
N LEU A 113 4.33 -6.37 6.95
CA LEU A 113 5.06 -6.93 5.82
C LEU A 113 4.20 -6.85 4.55
N LEU A 114 4.60 -6.04 3.58
CA LEU A 114 3.87 -5.75 2.34
C LEU A 114 4.74 -6.01 1.09
N TYR A 115 5.74 -6.90 1.21
CA TYR A 115 6.61 -7.24 0.09
C TYR A 115 5.81 -7.82 -1.09
N GLU A 116 5.99 -7.22 -2.28
CA GLU A 116 5.25 -7.56 -3.50
C GLU A 116 3.71 -7.47 -3.36
N ALA A 117 3.19 -6.74 -2.38
CA ALA A 117 1.75 -6.48 -2.25
C ALA A 117 1.23 -5.64 -3.43
N ASP A 118 0.05 -5.98 -3.94
CA ASP A 118 -0.64 -5.18 -4.95
C ASP A 118 -1.65 -4.24 -4.28
N LEU A 119 -1.25 -2.98 -4.13
CA LEU A 119 -2.02 -1.88 -3.55
C LEU A 119 -2.40 -0.84 -4.64
N ALA A 120 -2.42 -1.26 -5.91
CA ALA A 120 -2.74 -0.34 -7.00
C ALA A 120 -4.13 0.28 -6.79
N SER A 121 -4.20 1.60 -6.88
CA SER A 121 -5.41 2.40 -6.65
C SER A 121 -6.04 2.23 -5.27
N ALA A 122 -5.34 1.65 -4.29
CA ALA A 122 -5.83 1.59 -2.91
C ALA A 122 -5.83 2.98 -2.26
N ASN A 123 -6.73 3.20 -1.33
CA ASN A 123 -6.77 4.40 -0.52
C ASN A 123 -6.06 4.13 0.83
N LEU A 124 -4.87 4.69 0.98
CA LEU A 124 -4.03 4.62 2.18
C LEU A 124 -3.94 6.00 2.86
N SER A 125 -4.88 6.91 2.56
CA SER A 125 -4.83 8.26 3.13
C SER A 125 -4.86 8.19 4.66
N ARG A 126 -3.96 8.95 5.30
CA ARG A 126 -3.79 8.99 6.75
C ARG A 126 -3.46 7.63 7.41
N ALA A 127 -3.12 6.61 6.63
CA ALA A 127 -2.68 5.32 7.18
C ALA A 127 -1.34 5.46 7.90
N ASN A 128 -1.13 4.67 8.94
CA ASN A 128 0.14 4.61 9.63
C ASN A 128 0.97 3.42 9.10
N LEU A 129 1.92 3.72 8.23
CA LEU A 129 2.84 2.78 7.58
C LEU A 129 4.25 2.85 8.18
N GLN A 130 4.40 3.42 9.39
CA GLN A 130 5.70 3.55 10.03
C GLN A 130 6.41 2.19 10.12
N GLY A 131 7.64 2.12 9.59
CA GLY A 131 8.44 0.90 9.58
C GLY A 131 7.93 -0.22 8.66
N ALA A 132 6.85 0.00 7.92
CA ALA A 132 6.28 -1.02 7.02
C ALA A 132 7.27 -1.40 5.90
N ARG A 133 7.25 -2.68 5.49
CA ARG A 133 8.13 -3.22 4.45
C ARG A 133 7.37 -3.36 3.13
N LEU A 134 7.42 -2.32 2.31
CA LEU A 134 6.71 -2.20 1.03
C LEU A 134 7.59 -2.56 -0.18
N GLY A 135 8.71 -3.24 0.03
CA GLY A 135 9.64 -3.58 -1.05
C GLY A 135 8.93 -4.24 -2.23
N ARG A 136 9.18 -3.75 -3.46
CA ARG A 136 8.57 -4.21 -4.72
C ARG A 136 7.03 -4.18 -4.77
N SER A 137 6.36 -3.55 -3.83
CA SER A 137 4.91 -3.40 -3.86
C SER A 137 4.44 -2.55 -5.04
N ARG A 138 3.18 -2.72 -5.43
CA ARG A 138 2.54 -1.93 -6.48
C ARG A 138 1.65 -0.88 -5.83
N LEU A 139 2.08 0.37 -5.85
CA LEU A 139 1.38 1.53 -5.31
C LEU A 139 0.95 2.50 -6.43
N ASN A 140 0.90 2.01 -7.68
CA ASN A 140 0.47 2.84 -8.80
C ASN A 140 -0.91 3.43 -8.53
N GLN A 141 -1.08 4.75 -8.68
CA GLN A 141 -2.33 5.47 -8.44
C GLN A 141 -2.86 5.36 -7.00
N ALA A 142 -2.10 4.83 -6.04
CA ALA A 142 -2.52 4.76 -4.64
C ALA A 142 -2.62 6.17 -4.04
N ASN A 143 -3.57 6.36 -3.14
CA ASN A 143 -3.68 7.58 -2.36
C ASN A 143 -2.98 7.40 -1.01
N LEU A 144 -1.86 8.09 -0.81
CA LEU A 144 -1.05 8.10 0.42
C LEU A 144 -1.07 9.49 1.08
N GLU A 145 -2.05 10.33 0.76
CA GLU A 145 -2.14 11.69 1.31
C GLU A 145 -2.20 11.67 2.83
N GLY A 146 -1.28 12.39 3.47
CA GLY A 146 -1.16 12.45 4.93
C GLY A 146 -0.78 11.13 5.61
N ALA A 147 -0.34 10.12 4.87
CA ALA A 147 0.13 8.87 5.44
C ALA A 147 1.45 9.05 6.20
N ASN A 148 1.63 8.29 7.28
CA ASN A 148 2.90 8.21 7.99
C ASN A 148 3.74 7.05 7.40
N LEU A 149 4.77 7.38 6.62
CA LEU A 149 5.71 6.45 5.99
C LEU A 149 7.10 6.51 6.67
N MET A 150 7.19 7.08 7.87
CA MET A 150 8.46 7.20 8.58
C MET A 150 9.15 5.83 8.70
N ARG A 151 10.43 5.74 8.27
CA ARG A 151 11.22 4.49 8.23
C ARG A 151 10.65 3.38 7.35
N ALA A 152 9.65 3.64 6.52
CA ALA A 152 9.13 2.63 5.61
C ALA A 152 10.17 2.24 4.54
N ASP A 153 10.18 0.97 4.16
CA ASP A 153 11.03 0.47 3.06
C ASP A 153 10.21 0.37 1.78
N LEU A 154 10.46 1.31 0.86
CA LEU A 154 9.79 1.41 -0.44
C LEU A 154 10.69 0.98 -1.61
N ARG A 155 11.81 0.32 -1.36
CA ARG A 155 12.76 -0.07 -2.42
C ARG A 155 12.11 -0.96 -3.47
N GLY A 156 12.24 -0.53 -4.72
CA GLY A 156 11.61 -1.21 -5.87
C GLY A 156 10.08 -1.13 -5.90
N ALA A 157 9.44 -0.36 -5.02
CA ALA A 157 8.01 -0.12 -5.08
C ALA A 157 7.64 0.68 -6.34
N ARG A 158 6.45 0.45 -6.89
CA ARG A 158 5.97 1.17 -8.07
C ARG A 158 5.02 2.29 -7.62
N LEU A 159 5.49 3.53 -7.70
CA LEU A 159 4.79 4.72 -7.18
C LEU A 159 4.14 5.59 -8.27
N ALA A 160 4.15 5.15 -9.55
CA ALA A 160 3.64 5.98 -10.64
C ALA A 160 2.19 6.45 -10.40
N GLY A 161 2.00 7.77 -10.36
CA GLY A 161 0.71 8.40 -10.09
C GLY A 161 0.22 8.29 -8.64
N ALA A 162 1.03 7.80 -7.71
CA ALA A 162 0.70 7.83 -6.29
C ALA A 162 0.62 9.27 -5.78
N LYS A 163 -0.34 9.54 -4.90
CA LYS A 163 -0.52 10.85 -4.25
C LYS A 163 0.14 10.82 -2.88
N LEU A 164 1.13 11.69 -2.67
CA LEU A 164 1.94 11.73 -1.45
C LEU A 164 1.80 13.04 -0.66
N LYS A 165 0.90 13.92 -1.06
CA LYS A 165 0.75 15.24 -0.44
C LYS A 165 0.58 15.12 1.08
N GLY A 166 1.46 15.81 1.82
CA GLY A 166 1.45 15.83 3.28
C GLY A 166 1.82 14.50 3.95
N ALA A 167 2.38 13.54 3.21
CA ALA A 167 2.94 12.32 3.79
C ALA A 167 4.20 12.62 4.61
N ASP A 168 4.37 11.92 5.73
CA ASP A 168 5.60 11.93 6.51
C ASP A 168 6.54 10.83 6.00
N MET A 169 7.63 11.22 5.34
CA MET A 169 8.57 10.29 4.72
C MET A 169 9.96 10.33 5.38
N ARG A 170 10.04 10.76 6.64
CA ARG A 170 11.32 10.82 7.35
C ARG A 170 11.97 9.45 7.47
N ALA A 171 13.27 9.39 7.21
CA ALA A 171 14.07 8.17 7.23
C ALA A 171 13.53 7.04 6.32
N VAL A 172 12.73 7.38 5.29
CA VAL A 172 12.23 6.44 4.30
C VAL A 172 13.38 5.86 3.47
N LYS A 173 13.23 4.61 2.99
CA LYS A 173 14.20 3.99 2.07
C LYS A 173 13.64 4.01 0.65
N LEU A 174 14.29 4.77 -0.22
CA LEU A 174 13.94 5.00 -1.62
C LEU A 174 15.16 4.82 -2.55
N ASP A 175 16.20 4.13 -2.08
CA ASP A 175 17.40 3.90 -2.87
C ASP A 175 17.06 3.21 -4.20
N ASN A 176 17.67 3.67 -5.30
CA ASN A 176 17.42 3.23 -6.68
C ASN A 176 15.95 3.40 -7.15
N GLN A 177 15.16 4.25 -6.51
CA GLN A 177 13.73 4.41 -6.80
C GLN A 177 13.50 5.34 -8.00
N ASN A 178 12.51 5.00 -8.83
CA ASN A 178 12.06 5.87 -9.92
C ASN A 178 10.96 6.81 -9.40
N LEU A 179 11.31 8.10 -9.24
CA LEU A 179 10.45 9.18 -8.77
C LEU A 179 10.30 10.30 -9.80
N ARG A 180 10.58 10.00 -11.08
CA ARG A 180 10.56 10.99 -12.17
C ARG A 180 9.22 11.71 -12.26
N GLY A 181 9.29 13.03 -12.32
CA GLY A 181 8.12 13.90 -12.53
C GLY A 181 7.06 13.82 -11.43
N MET A 182 7.35 13.23 -10.28
CA MET A 182 6.41 13.17 -9.18
C MET A 182 6.28 14.52 -8.48
N ASP A 183 5.08 14.82 -8.00
CA ASP A 183 4.84 15.91 -7.05
C ASP A 183 5.23 15.45 -5.65
N LEU A 184 6.37 15.95 -5.19
CA LEU A 184 6.96 15.71 -3.88
C LEU A 184 7.10 17.02 -3.09
N SER A 185 6.34 18.04 -3.50
CA SER A 185 6.43 19.37 -2.93
C SER A 185 6.02 19.39 -1.45
N GLY A 186 6.83 20.05 -0.63
CA GLY A 186 6.60 20.21 0.81
C GLY A 186 6.66 18.92 1.64
N ILE A 187 7.09 17.80 1.06
CA ILE A 187 7.25 16.54 1.80
C ILE A 187 8.48 16.61 2.72
N ASP A 188 8.36 15.99 3.88
CA ASP A 188 9.48 15.81 4.80
C ASP A 188 10.18 14.46 4.56
N PHE A 189 11.41 14.53 4.01
CA PHE A 189 12.29 13.40 3.76
C PHE A 189 13.49 13.35 4.73
N THR A 190 13.48 14.14 5.80
CA THR A 190 14.63 14.24 6.71
C THR A 190 15.25 12.87 6.99
N MET A 191 16.58 12.76 6.81
CA MET A 191 17.37 11.54 7.01
C MET A 191 16.94 10.34 6.13
N GLY A 192 16.23 10.58 5.02
CA GLY A 192 15.84 9.55 4.05
C GLY A 192 17.05 9.02 3.27
N ASP A 193 16.91 7.81 2.75
CA ASP A 193 17.87 7.16 1.86
C ASP A 193 17.33 7.17 0.44
N MET A 194 17.96 7.94 -0.45
CA MET A 194 17.60 8.12 -1.85
C MET A 194 18.83 7.91 -2.77
N VAL A 195 19.78 7.08 -2.33
CA VAL A 195 20.98 6.75 -3.11
C VAL A 195 20.56 6.27 -4.50
N GLU A 196 21.17 6.88 -5.55
CA GLU A 196 20.88 6.58 -6.96
C GLU A 196 19.41 6.69 -7.39
N ALA A 197 18.56 7.38 -6.62
CA ALA A 197 17.17 7.61 -7.00
C ALA A 197 17.07 8.49 -8.25
N ASP A 198 16.09 8.21 -9.13
CA ASP A 198 15.80 9.06 -10.28
C ASP A 198 14.67 10.05 -9.95
N LEU A 199 15.04 11.27 -9.61
CA LEU A 199 14.20 12.41 -9.31
C LEU A 199 14.11 13.40 -10.48
N SER A 200 14.46 12.95 -11.71
CA SER A 200 14.47 13.84 -12.87
C SER A 200 13.10 14.47 -13.11
N GLY A 201 13.05 15.80 -13.18
CA GLY A 201 11.82 16.56 -13.37
C GLY A 201 10.83 16.50 -12.20
N ALA A 202 11.20 15.95 -11.05
CA ALA A 202 10.33 15.93 -9.87
C ALA A 202 10.12 17.35 -9.30
N ASP A 203 8.95 17.61 -8.77
CA ASP A 203 8.65 18.82 -8.02
C ASP A 203 9.00 18.59 -6.54
N LEU A 204 10.10 19.18 -6.12
CA LEU A 204 10.62 19.13 -4.74
C LEU A 204 10.54 20.51 -4.05
N ARG A 205 9.70 21.41 -4.56
CA ARG A 205 9.56 22.76 -3.98
C ARG A 205 9.20 22.69 -2.51
N ASN A 206 9.97 23.44 -1.71
CA ASN A 206 9.79 23.49 -0.26
C ASN A 206 9.86 22.14 0.45
N ALA A 207 10.38 21.09 -0.19
CA ALA A 207 10.61 19.79 0.46
C ALA A 207 11.71 19.94 1.52
N ASN A 208 11.59 19.18 2.61
CA ASN A 208 12.63 19.06 3.61
C ASN A 208 13.51 17.84 3.31
N LEU A 209 14.69 18.09 2.80
CA LEU A 209 15.71 17.11 2.42
C LEU A 209 16.90 17.14 3.39
N THR A 210 16.70 17.64 4.63
CA THR A 210 17.77 17.74 5.63
C THR A 210 18.39 16.37 5.90
N GLY A 211 19.72 16.27 5.71
CA GLY A 211 20.49 15.05 5.96
C GLY A 211 20.10 13.85 5.07
N VAL A 212 19.39 14.06 3.97
CA VAL A 212 19.03 12.99 3.02
C VAL A 212 20.29 12.51 2.30
N ASP A 213 20.42 11.19 2.12
CA ASP A 213 21.44 10.63 1.24
C ASP A 213 20.93 10.60 -0.21
N LEU A 214 21.47 11.50 -1.04
CA LEU A 214 21.20 11.64 -2.47
C LEU A 214 22.44 11.27 -3.31
N PHE A 215 23.36 10.45 -2.75
CA PHE A 215 24.55 10.03 -3.47
C PHE A 215 24.18 9.44 -4.85
N GLY A 216 24.75 9.99 -5.92
CA GLY A 216 24.51 9.52 -7.29
C GLY A 216 23.07 9.73 -7.79
N ALA A 217 22.20 10.42 -7.08
CA ALA A 217 20.82 10.67 -7.49
C ALA A 217 20.74 11.53 -8.76
N LYS A 218 19.70 11.30 -9.58
CA LYS A 218 19.43 12.10 -10.77
C LYS A 218 18.39 13.16 -10.45
N LEU A 219 18.81 14.41 -10.44
CA LEU A 219 17.98 15.58 -10.18
C LEU A 219 17.86 16.49 -11.42
N ASN A 220 18.10 15.93 -12.63
CA ASN A 220 18.02 16.68 -13.87
C ASN A 220 16.63 17.36 -14.01
N ALA A 221 16.62 18.67 -14.26
CA ALA A 221 15.41 19.46 -14.40
C ALA A 221 14.42 19.36 -13.21
N ALA A 222 14.87 18.89 -12.03
CA ALA A 222 14.05 18.90 -10.82
C ALA A 222 13.84 20.34 -10.31
N ASP A 223 12.68 20.59 -9.73
CA ASP A 223 12.37 21.87 -9.10
C ASP A 223 12.63 21.79 -7.59
N LEU A 224 13.78 22.32 -7.16
CA LEU A 224 14.22 22.35 -5.77
C LEU A 224 14.00 23.74 -5.11
N ARG A 225 13.23 24.63 -5.73
CA ARG A 225 13.05 25.99 -5.22
C ARG A 225 12.52 25.97 -3.79
N GLY A 226 13.25 26.65 -2.90
CA GLY A 226 12.91 26.72 -1.48
C GLY A 226 13.11 25.42 -0.71
N ALA A 227 13.63 24.36 -1.32
CA ALA A 227 13.91 23.09 -0.62
C ALA A 227 15.05 23.27 0.42
N ASN A 228 14.98 22.51 1.50
CA ASN A 228 16.03 22.48 2.50
C ASN A 228 16.88 21.21 2.34
N LEU A 229 18.13 21.37 1.89
CA LEU A 229 19.12 20.30 1.70
C LEU A 229 20.27 20.42 2.72
N GLU A 230 20.04 21.05 3.86
CA GLU A 230 21.04 21.19 4.91
C GLU A 230 21.60 19.81 5.31
N GLY A 231 22.93 19.66 5.23
CA GLY A 231 23.63 18.42 5.56
C GLY A 231 23.34 17.24 4.61
N ALA A 232 22.63 17.44 3.51
CA ALA A 232 22.36 16.38 2.53
C ALA A 232 23.64 15.91 1.82
N ASN A 233 23.69 14.64 1.42
CA ASN A 233 24.77 14.08 0.62
C ASN A 233 24.39 14.06 -0.85
N LEU A 234 24.89 15.00 -1.65
CA LEU A 234 24.68 15.09 -3.10
C LEU A 234 25.91 14.62 -3.90
N ALA A 235 26.89 13.96 -3.26
CA ALA A 235 28.08 13.53 -3.98
C ALA A 235 27.70 12.69 -5.22
N ASN A 236 28.29 13.01 -6.36
CA ASN A 236 27.99 12.40 -7.67
C ASN A 236 26.54 12.59 -8.16
N ALA A 237 25.71 13.37 -7.51
CA ALA A 237 24.37 13.67 -7.99
C ALA A 237 24.42 14.53 -9.26
N ILE A 238 23.40 14.40 -10.13
CA ILE A 238 23.31 15.15 -11.38
C ILE A 238 22.21 16.21 -11.26
N LEU A 239 22.58 17.49 -11.23
CA LEU A 239 21.67 18.64 -11.09
C LEU A 239 21.53 19.46 -12.38
N THR A 240 21.80 18.89 -13.56
CA THR A 240 21.67 19.60 -14.82
C THR A 240 20.26 20.19 -14.97
N ASP A 241 20.15 21.49 -15.26
CA ASP A 241 18.90 22.22 -15.41
C ASP A 241 17.96 22.19 -14.18
N ALA A 242 18.46 21.78 -13.02
CA ALA A 242 17.67 21.85 -11.78
C ALA A 242 17.45 23.31 -11.35
N GLN A 243 16.25 23.64 -10.89
CA GLN A 243 15.92 24.95 -10.35
C GLN A 243 16.19 24.95 -8.85
N ILE A 244 17.13 25.80 -8.39
CA ILE A 244 17.62 25.77 -6.99
C ILE A 244 17.42 27.13 -6.28
N GLU A 245 16.65 28.05 -6.83
CA GLU A 245 16.44 29.37 -6.23
C GLU A 245 15.84 29.25 -4.82
N GLY A 246 16.54 29.82 -3.84
CA GLY A 246 16.14 29.76 -2.44
C GLY A 246 16.30 28.42 -1.76
N ALA A 247 16.89 27.42 -2.44
CA ALA A 247 17.25 26.16 -1.79
C ALA A 247 18.44 26.39 -0.82
N LYS A 248 18.41 25.66 0.30
CA LYS A 248 19.46 25.73 1.33
C LYS A 248 20.38 24.52 1.23
N PHE A 249 21.71 24.77 1.21
CA PHE A 249 22.73 23.72 1.08
C PHE A 249 23.75 23.73 2.22
N GLU A 250 23.49 24.47 3.31
CA GLU A 250 24.44 24.55 4.41
C GLU A 250 24.91 23.15 4.84
N ALA A 251 26.23 23.02 4.96
CA ALA A 251 26.89 21.74 5.29
C ALA A 251 26.58 20.55 4.36
N ALA A 252 25.87 20.73 3.23
CA ALA A 252 25.66 19.66 2.26
C ALA A 252 26.97 19.24 1.56
N ILE A 253 27.08 17.98 1.18
CA ILE A 253 28.13 17.49 0.30
C ILE A 253 27.67 17.68 -1.12
N MET A 254 28.33 18.54 -1.89
CA MET A 254 27.97 18.91 -3.25
C MET A 254 28.40 17.80 -4.26
N PRO A 255 27.92 17.83 -5.52
CA PRO A 255 28.26 16.81 -6.51
C PRO A 255 29.75 16.57 -6.75
N ASP A 256 30.59 17.58 -6.56
CA ASP A 256 32.04 17.49 -6.66
C ASP A 256 32.72 16.95 -5.40
N GLY A 257 31.94 16.53 -4.42
CA GLY A 257 32.39 15.99 -3.14
C GLY A 257 32.80 17.05 -2.10
N LYS A 258 32.72 18.36 -2.44
CA LYS A 258 33.02 19.41 -1.48
C LYS A 258 31.83 19.73 -0.60
N ARG A 259 32.11 20.24 0.58
CA ARG A 259 31.08 20.70 1.50
C ARG A 259 30.66 22.14 1.16
N ALA A 260 29.36 22.37 1.12
CA ALA A 260 28.82 23.73 1.00
C ALA A 260 29.03 24.49 2.31
N GLU A 261 29.35 25.79 2.21
CA GLU A 261 29.51 26.69 3.34
C GLU A 261 28.18 27.11 3.95
#